data_95833bf5b96d06c5112658635a12f983
#
_entry.id   95833bf5b96d06c5112658635a12f983
#
_cell.length_a   1.000
_cell.length_b   1.000
_cell.length_c   1.000
_cell.angle_alpha   90.00
_cell.angle_beta   90.00
_cell.angle_gamma   90.00
#
_symmetry.space_group_name_H-M   'P 1'
#
loop_
_entity.id
_entity.type
_entity.pdbx_description
1 polymer ?
#
loop_
_entity_poly.entity_id
_entity_poly.type
_entity_poly.pdbx_seq_one_letter_code
_entity_poly.pdbx_strand_id
1 'polypeptide(L)'
;MRIRPLVALAVLIVLSACQSPRATAVHPAAQAPIPKPPPTLATAILRAAHLGPADWTTTVFLSFGLTARNQDQFAALLGSGRTVSPAEYAARFGPDPLLVQDAVSAVNAVGLKATWQPPSSVIAADGPAPAAASLLHVDIESYRLPDGTTFYATLEQPHLPPPLSAVTSNVSGLDDYRGARGYAVRPGGLWPVDVLSFYDIKPLRDAGLDGTGQTIMLPEIDDLPNLNDLDKFAAKFGLPAFGPLLTLKRDPNWGTPEKPQGETVLDLEIAHSVAPNAKLVVYFSAPDFGHGDRALDQLVTDHLGSIISESLGSCEPDTPSGARNVYASIQDRAIALGLSHFVASGDSGAYTCGLDQAPAGSFPSTLPTVTAVGGTSVFESQQGIYYKEYAWGSPIDQSGGGGGVSHFYAAPAYQKNELQAPSHGQRQVPDVAADSDPSTGFHIIFGGQDGQAGGTSAATPLWAATVALINQDLKQKGLREVGFANPALYWMGENSAKLNPAPFHDVVAGNNLYFNAAAGWDSATGWGSMDAAAMDAAWIRYIKGGGA
;
A
#
# COMPACT_ATOMS: atom_id res chain seq x y z
N MET A 1 72.97 -26.89 -63.28
CA MET A 1 71.68 -26.19 -62.99
C MET A 1 70.72 -27.20 -62.37
N ARG A 2 70.67 -27.26 -61.09
CA ARG A 2 69.85 -28.26 -60.35
C ARG A 2 68.78 -27.52 -59.54
N ILE A 3 67.53 -27.76 -59.90
CA ILE A 3 66.33 -27.24 -59.23
C ILE A 3 66.02 -28.20 -58.07
N ARG A 4 65.93 -27.70 -56.85
CA ARG A 4 65.46 -28.44 -55.69
C ARG A 4 63.95 -28.17 -55.51
N PRO A 5 63.11 -29.17 -55.17
CA PRO A 5 61.74 -28.95 -54.87
C PRO A 5 61.54 -28.55 -53.40
N LEU A 6 60.64 -27.60 -53.17
CA LEU A 6 60.12 -27.25 -51.85
C LEU A 6 59.14 -28.33 -51.37
N VAL A 7 59.40 -28.82 -50.17
CA VAL A 7 58.45 -29.69 -49.44
C VAL A 7 57.47 -28.77 -48.67
N ALA A 8 56.18 -28.83 -49.02
CA ALA A 8 55.13 -28.18 -48.28
C ALA A 8 54.71 -29.07 -47.10
N LEU A 9 54.85 -28.55 -45.86
CA LEU A 9 54.43 -29.20 -44.64
C LEU A 9 52.91 -28.81 -44.40
N ALA A 10 52.02 -29.77 -44.59
CA ALA A 10 50.62 -29.62 -44.27
C ALA A 10 50.40 -29.80 -42.75
N VAL A 11 50.07 -28.73 -42.05
CA VAL A 11 49.60 -28.78 -40.63
C VAL A 11 48.16 -29.16 -40.61
N LEU A 12 47.84 -30.37 -40.15
CA LEU A 12 46.45 -30.79 -39.81
C LEU A 12 46.04 -30.14 -38.51
N ILE A 13 45.16 -29.15 -38.57
CA ILE A 13 44.44 -28.63 -37.38
C ILE A 13 43.27 -29.55 -37.11
N VAL A 14 43.38 -30.35 -36.06
CA VAL A 14 42.24 -31.12 -35.51
C VAL A 14 41.36 -30.15 -34.73
N LEU A 15 40.26 -29.71 -35.33
CA LEU A 15 39.19 -28.99 -34.64
C LEU A 15 38.41 -29.99 -33.75
N SER A 16 38.74 -30.01 -32.46
CA SER A 16 37.96 -30.67 -31.44
C SER A 16 36.69 -29.87 -31.23
N ALA A 17 35.56 -30.34 -31.78
CA ALA A 17 34.26 -29.76 -31.55
C ALA A 17 33.82 -30.09 -30.09
N CYS A 18 34.01 -29.15 -29.18
CA CYS A 18 33.29 -29.16 -27.91
C CYS A 18 31.80 -29.01 -28.19
N GLN A 19 31.06 -30.10 -28.17
CA GLN A 19 29.62 -30.07 -28.11
C GLN A 19 29.21 -29.60 -26.70
N SER A 20 28.83 -28.35 -26.58
CA SER A 20 28.10 -27.85 -25.40
C SER A 20 26.82 -28.66 -25.23
N PRO A 21 26.48 -29.10 -24.02
CA PRO A 21 25.18 -29.73 -23.81
C PRO A 21 24.06 -28.74 -24.20
N ARG A 22 23.19 -29.16 -25.10
CA ARG A 22 21.98 -28.41 -25.42
C ARG A 22 21.22 -28.25 -24.11
N ALA A 23 21.13 -27.02 -23.63
CA ALA A 23 20.16 -26.66 -22.63
C ALA A 23 18.77 -27.07 -23.17
N THR A 24 18.13 -28.02 -22.54
CA THR A 24 16.72 -28.31 -22.76
C THR A 24 15.99 -27.03 -22.41
N ALA A 25 15.39 -26.38 -23.41
CA ALA A 25 14.49 -25.25 -23.18
C ALA A 25 13.38 -25.75 -22.24
N VAL A 26 13.42 -25.32 -20.99
CA VAL A 26 12.30 -25.43 -20.09
C VAL A 26 11.23 -24.54 -20.70
N HIS A 27 10.21 -25.13 -21.31
CA HIS A 27 9.04 -24.37 -21.70
C HIS A 27 8.48 -23.73 -20.43
N PRO A 28 8.31 -22.41 -20.36
CA PRO A 28 7.63 -21.80 -19.24
C PRO A 28 6.24 -22.44 -19.17
N ALA A 29 5.86 -22.91 -17.98
CA ALA A 29 4.51 -23.39 -17.73
C ALA A 29 3.54 -22.28 -18.18
N ALA A 30 2.46 -22.66 -18.87
CA ALA A 30 1.47 -21.71 -19.34
C ALA A 30 0.98 -20.89 -18.16
N GLN A 31 1.26 -19.59 -18.21
CA GLN A 31 0.84 -18.65 -17.19
C GLN A 31 -0.66 -18.65 -17.08
N ALA A 32 -1.20 -18.75 -15.87
CA ALA A 32 -2.59 -18.43 -15.64
C ALA A 32 -2.83 -16.98 -16.13
N PRO A 33 -3.93 -16.70 -16.83
CA PRO A 33 -4.20 -15.34 -17.28
C PRO A 33 -4.26 -14.43 -16.06
N ILE A 34 -3.48 -13.34 -16.08
CA ILE A 34 -3.55 -12.28 -15.07
C ILE A 34 -5.00 -11.80 -15.07
N PRO A 35 -5.67 -11.72 -13.92
CA PRO A 35 -7.00 -11.15 -13.85
C PRO A 35 -6.95 -9.72 -14.40
N LYS A 36 -7.80 -9.42 -15.38
CA LYS A 36 -7.93 -8.03 -15.83
C LYS A 36 -8.35 -7.18 -14.64
N PRO A 37 -7.82 -5.94 -14.52
CA PRO A 37 -8.32 -5.02 -13.50
C PRO A 37 -9.86 -4.93 -13.61
N PRO A 38 -10.58 -4.79 -12.48
CA PRO A 38 -12.02 -4.63 -12.52
C PRO A 38 -12.35 -3.38 -13.34
N PRO A 39 -13.45 -3.39 -14.07
CA PRO A 39 -13.92 -2.17 -14.67
C PRO A 39 -14.20 -1.14 -13.57
N THR A 40 -13.96 0.13 -13.87
CA THR A 40 -14.32 1.25 -13.00
C THR A 40 -15.81 1.24 -12.69
N LEU A 41 -16.24 1.90 -11.63
CA LEU A 41 -17.68 2.01 -11.30
C LEU A 41 -18.48 2.49 -12.52
N ALA A 42 -18.02 3.56 -13.19
CA ALA A 42 -18.70 4.08 -14.39
C ALA A 42 -18.73 3.06 -15.52
N THR A 43 -17.62 2.36 -15.78
CA THR A 43 -17.55 1.30 -16.78
C THR A 43 -18.39 0.08 -16.40
N ALA A 44 -18.44 -0.25 -15.12
CA ALA A 44 -19.28 -1.33 -14.61
C ALA A 44 -20.77 -1.02 -14.83
N ILE A 45 -21.20 0.19 -14.49
CA ILE A 45 -22.58 0.66 -14.72
C ILE A 45 -22.94 0.58 -16.20
N LEU A 46 -22.03 0.99 -17.11
CA LEU A 46 -22.28 0.90 -18.56
C LEU A 46 -22.44 -0.55 -19.08
N ARG A 47 -21.87 -1.52 -18.39
CA ARG A 47 -21.94 -2.95 -18.75
C ARG A 47 -23.01 -3.72 -17.99
N ALA A 48 -23.54 -3.15 -16.93
CA ALA A 48 -24.52 -3.77 -16.06
C ALA A 48 -25.95 -3.59 -16.61
N ALA A 49 -26.82 -4.54 -16.26
CA ALA A 49 -28.26 -4.35 -16.42
C ALA A 49 -28.75 -3.45 -15.28
N HIS A 50 -29.36 -2.32 -15.63
CA HIS A 50 -30.02 -1.44 -14.68
C HIS A 50 -31.30 -2.13 -14.15
N LEU A 51 -31.43 -2.24 -12.83
CA LEU A 51 -32.55 -2.92 -12.16
C LEU A 51 -33.61 -1.95 -11.63
N GLY A 52 -33.32 -0.66 -11.66
CA GLY A 52 -34.16 0.40 -11.09
C GLY A 52 -33.65 0.90 -9.75
N PRO A 53 -34.39 1.83 -9.11
CA PRO A 53 -34.03 2.38 -7.81
C PRO A 53 -33.78 1.31 -6.75
N ALA A 54 -32.73 1.48 -5.95
CA ALA A 54 -32.43 0.60 -4.82
C ALA A 54 -33.59 0.68 -3.82
N ASP A 55 -34.09 -0.46 -3.41
CA ASP A 55 -35.28 -0.58 -2.59
C ASP A 55 -34.99 -0.55 -1.08
N TRP A 56 -36.05 -0.67 -0.25
CA TRP A 56 -35.97 -0.68 1.20
C TRP A 56 -35.25 -1.90 1.79
N THR A 57 -34.96 -2.93 1.00
CA THR A 57 -34.20 -4.11 1.41
C THR A 57 -32.70 -3.94 1.14
N THR A 58 -32.33 -2.98 0.29
CA THR A 58 -30.95 -2.62 0.02
C THR A 58 -30.43 -1.76 1.17
N THR A 59 -29.48 -2.29 1.94
CA THR A 59 -28.83 -1.56 3.03
C THR A 59 -27.60 -0.85 2.49
N VAL A 60 -27.48 0.45 2.73
CA VAL A 60 -26.27 1.23 2.46
C VAL A 60 -25.49 1.44 3.75
N PHE A 61 -24.16 1.53 3.62
CA PHE A 61 -23.22 1.70 4.73
C PHE A 61 -22.45 3.00 4.50
N LEU A 62 -22.95 4.10 5.07
CA LEU A 62 -22.39 5.43 4.85
C LEU A 62 -21.36 5.78 5.92
N SER A 63 -20.28 6.44 5.49
CA SER A 63 -19.29 7.05 6.36
C SER A 63 -19.21 8.56 6.05
N PHE A 64 -19.49 9.41 7.04
CA PHE A 64 -19.37 10.87 6.91
C PHE A 64 -18.08 11.31 7.57
N GLY A 65 -17.10 11.75 6.76
CA GLY A 65 -15.80 12.23 7.25
C GLY A 65 -15.95 13.58 7.95
N LEU A 66 -15.60 13.65 9.22
CA LEU A 66 -15.73 14.84 10.05
C LEU A 66 -14.58 15.81 9.82
N THR A 67 -14.90 17.09 9.75
CA THR A 67 -13.93 18.15 9.57
C THR A 67 -13.24 18.48 10.90
N ALA A 68 -11.90 18.45 10.90
CA ALA A 68 -11.13 18.86 12.07
C ALA A 68 -11.36 20.34 12.40
N ARG A 69 -11.35 20.68 13.69
CA ARG A 69 -11.35 22.08 14.14
C ARG A 69 -9.98 22.75 13.96
N ASN A 70 -9.96 24.08 14.01
CA ASN A 70 -8.72 24.85 13.95
C ASN A 70 -7.83 24.47 12.76
N GLN A 71 -8.41 24.39 11.57
CA GLN A 71 -7.78 23.86 10.35
C GLN A 71 -6.41 24.46 10.04
N ASP A 72 -6.22 25.78 10.20
CA ASP A 72 -4.92 26.42 9.97
C ASP A 72 -3.84 25.89 10.93
N GLN A 73 -4.19 25.68 12.21
CA GLN A 73 -3.27 25.12 13.19
C GLN A 73 -3.03 23.63 12.95
N PHE A 74 -4.06 22.93 12.48
CA PHE A 74 -3.96 21.52 12.12
C PHE A 74 -3.07 21.33 10.89
N ALA A 75 -3.28 22.12 9.84
CA ALA A 75 -2.39 22.13 8.67
C ALA A 75 -0.94 22.48 9.02
N ALA A 76 -0.73 23.46 9.93
CA ALA A 76 0.60 23.78 10.42
C ALA A 76 1.22 22.64 11.24
N LEU A 77 0.43 21.90 12.02
CA LEU A 77 0.89 20.70 12.74
C LEU A 77 1.35 19.64 11.74
N LEU A 78 0.50 19.29 10.76
CA LEU A 78 0.84 18.29 9.71
C LEU A 78 2.11 18.66 8.96
N GLY A 79 2.25 19.95 8.59
CA GLY A 79 3.44 20.47 7.89
C GLY A 79 4.71 20.53 8.75
N SER A 80 4.60 20.44 10.08
CA SER A 80 5.74 20.56 11.01
C SER A 80 6.40 19.22 11.35
N GLY A 81 5.83 18.09 10.97
CA GLY A 81 6.26 16.75 11.39
C GLY A 81 6.15 16.49 12.89
N ARG A 82 5.49 17.38 13.63
CA ARG A 82 5.21 17.20 15.06
C ARG A 82 3.95 16.38 15.24
N THR A 83 3.90 15.64 16.35
CA THR A 83 2.74 14.84 16.72
C THR A 83 2.10 15.37 18.01
N VAL A 84 0.87 14.98 18.25
CA VAL A 84 0.11 15.27 19.46
C VAL A 84 -0.43 13.98 20.07
N SER A 85 -0.70 13.97 21.36
CA SER A 85 -1.37 12.84 21.99
C SER A 85 -2.84 12.73 21.54
N PRO A 86 -3.48 11.54 21.61
CA PRO A 86 -4.90 11.38 21.31
C PRO A 86 -5.80 12.35 22.08
N ALA A 87 -5.49 12.59 23.35
CA ALA A 87 -6.23 13.55 24.19
C ALA A 87 -6.04 15.00 23.71
N GLU A 88 -4.83 15.38 23.31
CA GLU A 88 -4.56 16.70 22.74
C GLU A 88 -5.23 16.87 21.38
N TYR A 89 -5.19 15.82 20.52
CA TYR A 89 -5.91 15.84 19.25
C TYR A 89 -7.41 16.09 19.47
N ALA A 90 -8.03 15.29 20.32
CA ALA A 90 -9.47 15.44 20.63
C ALA A 90 -9.81 16.83 21.16
N ALA A 91 -8.98 17.40 22.03
CA ALA A 91 -9.21 18.71 22.62
C ALA A 91 -9.05 19.88 21.62
N ARG A 92 -8.04 19.80 20.74
CA ARG A 92 -7.67 20.91 19.84
C ARG A 92 -8.29 20.79 18.46
N PHE A 93 -8.30 19.60 17.89
CA PHE A 93 -8.61 19.34 16.48
C PHE A 93 -9.83 18.44 16.28
N GLY A 94 -10.15 17.58 17.23
CA GLY A 94 -11.33 16.72 17.16
C GLY A 94 -12.61 17.52 16.86
N PRO A 95 -13.60 16.95 16.17
CA PRO A 95 -14.85 17.64 15.84
C PRO A 95 -15.58 18.09 17.10
N ASP A 96 -16.46 19.09 16.98
CA ASP A 96 -17.28 19.55 18.11
C ASP A 96 -18.34 18.50 18.45
N PRO A 97 -18.31 17.90 19.66
CA PRO A 97 -19.21 16.81 20.00
C PRO A 97 -20.70 17.19 19.95
N LEU A 98 -21.05 18.43 20.23
CA LEU A 98 -22.47 18.87 20.21
C LEU A 98 -22.95 18.96 18.76
N LEU A 99 -22.16 19.55 17.87
CA LEU A 99 -22.52 19.63 16.46
C LEU A 99 -22.60 18.25 15.81
N VAL A 100 -21.68 17.34 16.19
CA VAL A 100 -21.74 15.95 15.69
C VAL A 100 -22.98 15.22 16.20
N GLN A 101 -23.39 15.38 17.47
CA GLN A 101 -24.62 14.79 17.98
C GLN A 101 -25.86 15.32 17.28
N ASP A 102 -25.91 16.61 16.94
CA ASP A 102 -26.98 17.18 16.14
C ASP A 102 -27.04 16.55 14.75
N ALA A 103 -25.88 16.36 14.10
CA ALA A 103 -25.77 15.69 12.81
C ALA A 103 -26.24 14.23 12.90
N VAL A 104 -25.76 13.46 13.89
CA VAL A 104 -26.21 12.08 14.16
C VAL A 104 -27.72 12.01 14.35
N SER A 105 -28.29 12.97 15.11
CA SER A 105 -29.74 13.03 15.34
C SER A 105 -30.53 13.29 14.06
N ALA A 106 -30.02 14.17 13.18
CA ALA A 106 -30.63 14.46 11.88
C ALA A 106 -30.61 13.25 10.93
N VAL A 107 -29.49 12.51 10.90
CA VAL A 107 -29.36 11.27 10.11
C VAL A 107 -30.32 10.19 10.64
N ASN A 108 -30.40 10.03 11.95
CA ASN A 108 -31.36 9.08 12.58
C ASN A 108 -32.81 9.43 12.28
N ALA A 109 -33.14 10.71 12.17
CA ALA A 109 -34.51 11.18 11.93
C ALA A 109 -35.09 10.74 10.58
N VAL A 110 -34.25 10.43 9.59
CA VAL A 110 -34.68 9.95 8.26
C VAL A 110 -34.74 8.43 8.15
N GLY A 111 -34.46 7.69 9.24
CA GLY A 111 -34.59 6.23 9.30
C GLY A 111 -33.27 5.47 9.07
N LEU A 112 -32.16 6.17 9.03
CA LEU A 112 -30.83 5.56 9.11
C LEU A 112 -30.44 5.32 10.58
N LYS A 113 -29.44 4.49 10.81
CA LYS A 113 -28.88 4.23 12.15
C LYS A 113 -27.48 4.84 12.21
N ALA A 114 -27.41 6.09 12.60
CA ALA A 114 -26.15 6.80 12.74
C ALA A 114 -25.55 6.64 14.13
N THR A 115 -24.25 6.43 14.21
CA THR A 115 -23.47 6.35 15.45
C THR A 115 -22.18 7.16 15.32
N TRP A 116 -21.73 7.71 16.44
CA TRP A 116 -20.43 8.36 16.57
C TRP A 116 -19.98 8.33 18.02
N GLN A 117 -18.68 8.11 18.22
CA GLN A 117 -18.06 8.22 19.54
C GLN A 117 -16.71 8.92 19.43
N PRO A 118 -16.41 9.91 20.28
CA PRO A 118 -15.07 10.50 20.32
C PRO A 118 -14.00 9.42 20.59
N PRO A 119 -12.82 9.49 19.97
CA PRO A 119 -12.30 10.54 19.11
C PRO A 119 -12.49 10.28 17.59
N SER A 120 -13.47 9.44 17.18
CA SER A 120 -13.69 9.09 15.78
C SER A 120 -13.80 10.33 14.88
N SER A 121 -13.19 10.27 13.70
CA SER A 121 -13.33 11.25 12.62
C SER A 121 -14.43 10.91 11.63
N VAL A 122 -15.24 9.88 11.92
CA VAL A 122 -16.32 9.41 11.04
C VAL A 122 -17.62 9.25 11.80
N ILE A 123 -18.75 9.75 11.26
CA ILE A 123 -20.08 9.29 11.63
C ILE A 123 -20.41 8.09 10.74
N ALA A 124 -20.60 6.92 11.33
CA ALA A 124 -21.10 5.75 10.63
C ALA A 124 -22.63 5.76 10.61
N ALA A 125 -23.25 5.48 9.45
CA ALA A 125 -24.70 5.45 9.32
C ALA A 125 -25.15 4.34 8.38
N ASP A 126 -25.99 3.42 8.87
CA ASP A 126 -26.48 2.27 8.13
C ASP A 126 -27.98 2.36 7.97
N GLY A 127 -28.50 1.87 6.85
CA GLY A 127 -29.94 1.77 6.68
C GLY A 127 -30.38 1.64 5.22
N PRO A 128 -31.69 1.73 4.98
CA PRO A 128 -32.25 1.52 3.65
C PRO A 128 -31.77 2.57 2.64
N ALA A 129 -31.43 2.12 1.42
CA ALA A 129 -31.00 3.01 0.33
C ALA A 129 -31.96 4.18 0.06
N PRO A 130 -33.31 4.02 0.06
CA PRO A 130 -34.21 5.16 -0.11
C PRO A 130 -34.13 6.22 0.99
N ALA A 131 -33.76 5.84 2.22
CA ALA A 131 -33.57 6.81 3.31
C ALA A 131 -32.30 7.65 3.07
N ALA A 132 -31.21 7.00 2.64
CA ALA A 132 -29.96 7.66 2.28
C ALA A 132 -30.15 8.56 1.03
N ALA A 133 -30.82 8.06 0.00
CA ALA A 133 -31.17 8.82 -1.20
C ALA A 133 -31.94 10.10 -0.87
N SER A 134 -32.95 9.99 0.02
CA SER A 134 -33.73 11.13 0.50
C SER A 134 -32.91 12.13 1.32
N LEU A 135 -32.02 11.63 2.20
CA LEU A 135 -31.16 12.48 3.02
C LEU A 135 -30.19 13.31 2.16
N LEU A 136 -29.60 12.65 1.16
CA LEU A 136 -28.48 13.19 0.38
C LEU A 136 -28.90 13.78 -0.97
N HIS A 137 -30.21 13.70 -1.30
CA HIS A 137 -30.79 14.16 -2.55
C HIS A 137 -30.09 13.57 -3.78
N VAL A 138 -29.88 12.26 -3.77
CA VAL A 138 -29.30 11.50 -4.88
C VAL A 138 -30.20 10.33 -5.24
N ASP A 139 -30.12 9.84 -6.48
CA ASP A 139 -30.72 8.59 -6.88
C ASP A 139 -29.72 7.45 -6.70
N ILE A 140 -30.00 6.52 -5.78
CA ILE A 140 -29.22 5.29 -5.59
C ILE A 140 -29.91 4.19 -6.37
N GLU A 141 -29.22 3.67 -7.37
CA GLU A 141 -29.75 2.69 -8.33
C GLU A 141 -29.11 1.33 -8.11
N SER A 142 -29.85 0.26 -8.44
CA SER A 142 -29.38 -1.12 -8.39
C SER A 142 -28.99 -1.60 -9.79
N TYR A 143 -27.90 -2.36 -9.85
CA TYR A 143 -27.30 -2.87 -11.07
C TYR A 143 -26.99 -4.34 -10.97
N ARG A 144 -26.89 -5.04 -12.13
CA ARG A 144 -26.45 -6.42 -12.23
C ARG A 144 -25.43 -6.59 -13.34
N LEU A 145 -24.24 -7.05 -13.01
CA LEU A 145 -23.20 -7.40 -13.97
C LEU A 145 -23.55 -8.66 -14.76
N PRO A 146 -22.91 -8.90 -15.92
CA PRO A 146 -23.11 -10.13 -16.72
C PRO A 146 -22.81 -11.44 -15.98
N ASP A 147 -21.96 -11.40 -14.96
CA ASP A 147 -21.64 -12.54 -14.09
C ASP A 147 -22.69 -12.82 -13.00
N GLY A 148 -23.73 -11.98 -12.93
CA GLY A 148 -24.80 -12.08 -11.96
C GLY A 148 -24.60 -11.29 -10.67
N THR A 149 -23.41 -10.71 -10.44
CA THR A 149 -23.13 -9.84 -9.30
C THR A 149 -24.04 -8.63 -9.31
N THR A 150 -24.70 -8.34 -8.19
CA THR A 150 -25.50 -7.12 -8.00
C THR A 150 -24.76 -6.13 -7.12
N PHE A 151 -24.94 -4.84 -7.41
CA PHE A 151 -24.42 -3.75 -6.62
C PHE A 151 -25.37 -2.55 -6.70
N TYR A 152 -25.26 -1.65 -5.72
CA TYR A 152 -25.90 -0.35 -5.80
C TYR A 152 -24.88 0.74 -6.07
N ALA A 153 -25.29 1.83 -6.69
CA ALA A 153 -24.44 2.99 -6.93
C ALA A 153 -25.23 4.24 -7.24
N THR A 154 -24.60 5.41 -7.04
CA THR A 154 -24.98 6.68 -7.64
C THR A 154 -23.77 7.35 -8.28
N LEU A 155 -23.98 8.07 -9.39
CA LEU A 155 -22.98 8.96 -9.98
C LEU A 155 -23.26 10.44 -9.66
N GLU A 156 -24.30 10.70 -8.85
CA GLU A 156 -24.68 12.05 -8.48
C GLU A 156 -23.86 12.55 -7.30
N GLN A 157 -23.64 13.86 -7.26
CA GLN A 157 -22.99 14.49 -6.13
C GLN A 157 -23.96 14.61 -4.96
N PRO A 158 -23.62 14.08 -3.77
CA PRO A 158 -24.50 14.13 -2.61
C PRO A 158 -24.66 15.57 -2.11
N HIS A 159 -25.87 15.92 -1.72
CA HIS A 159 -26.17 17.18 -1.06
C HIS A 159 -26.33 16.95 0.45
N LEU A 160 -25.42 17.53 1.23
CA LEU A 160 -25.40 17.39 2.69
C LEU A 160 -26.30 18.44 3.33
N PRO A 161 -27.45 18.05 3.93
CA PRO A 161 -28.32 19.02 4.60
C PRO A 161 -27.74 19.48 5.95
N PRO A 162 -28.16 20.66 6.48
CA PRO A 162 -27.90 21.01 7.87
C PRO A 162 -28.65 20.05 8.83
N PRO A 163 -28.05 19.66 9.99
CA PRO A 163 -26.75 20.08 10.54
C PRO A 163 -25.57 19.25 10.03
N LEU A 164 -25.79 18.28 9.12
CA LEU A 164 -24.73 17.40 8.63
C LEU A 164 -23.62 18.20 7.91
N SER A 165 -23.97 19.14 7.03
CA SER A 165 -23.04 20.03 6.35
C SER A 165 -22.24 20.96 7.28
N ALA A 166 -22.64 21.09 8.55
CA ALA A 166 -21.87 21.88 9.53
C ALA A 166 -20.64 21.14 10.08
N VAL A 167 -20.60 19.82 9.97
CA VAL A 167 -19.52 18.99 10.54
C VAL A 167 -18.76 18.18 9.51
N THR A 168 -19.32 18.03 8.31
CA THR A 168 -18.69 17.27 7.22
C THR A 168 -19.00 17.90 5.86
N SER A 169 -18.10 17.68 4.91
CA SER A 169 -18.32 17.98 3.49
C SER A 169 -18.33 16.71 2.62
N ASN A 170 -18.15 15.52 3.22
CA ASN A 170 -17.83 14.30 2.50
C ASN A 170 -18.61 13.10 3.06
N VAL A 171 -19.00 12.21 2.14
CA VAL A 171 -19.62 10.92 2.45
C VAL A 171 -19.09 9.85 1.50
N SER A 172 -18.78 8.66 2.03
CA SER A 172 -18.50 7.43 1.28
C SER A 172 -19.57 6.38 1.50
N GLY A 173 -19.53 5.28 0.72
CA GLY A 173 -20.51 4.20 0.82
C GLY A 173 -21.80 4.43 0.00
N LEU A 174 -21.77 5.34 -0.97
CA LEU A 174 -22.85 5.55 -1.94
C LEU A 174 -22.84 4.55 -3.11
N ASP A 175 -21.87 3.65 -3.09
CA ASP A 175 -21.80 2.44 -3.89
C ASP A 175 -21.18 1.31 -3.07
N ASP A 176 -21.53 0.07 -3.39
CA ASP A 176 -20.89 -1.15 -2.90
C ASP A 176 -20.17 -1.91 -4.02
N TYR A 177 -19.87 -1.21 -5.13
CA TYR A 177 -19.06 -1.74 -6.20
C TYR A 177 -17.60 -1.85 -5.74
N ARG A 178 -17.00 -3.00 -5.98
CA ARG A 178 -15.66 -3.33 -5.47
C ARG A 178 -14.58 -2.38 -5.99
N GLY A 179 -13.84 -1.78 -5.06
CA GLY A 179 -12.78 -0.82 -5.36
C GLY A 179 -11.34 -1.34 -5.29
N ALA A 180 -11.05 -2.44 -4.57
CA ALA A 180 -9.69 -2.90 -4.29
C ALA A 180 -9.46 -4.41 -4.54
N ARG A 181 -8.22 -4.84 -4.82
CA ARG A 181 -7.83 -6.25 -5.06
C ARG A 181 -6.41 -6.56 -4.59
N GLY A 182 -6.15 -7.84 -4.25
CA GLY A 182 -4.85 -8.44 -3.97
C GLY A 182 -4.39 -9.43 -5.07
N TYR A 183 -3.12 -9.94 -5.04
CA TYR A 183 -2.45 -10.62 -6.17
C TYR A 183 -1.86 -12.01 -5.84
N ALA A 184 -1.56 -12.86 -6.85
CA ALA A 184 -1.41 -14.31 -6.77
C ALA A 184 0.02 -14.89 -6.88
N VAL A 185 0.24 -16.12 -6.45
CA VAL A 185 1.46 -16.85 -6.08
C VAL A 185 2.04 -17.83 -7.11
N ARG A 186 3.39 -18.08 -7.12
CA ARG A 186 4.12 -19.11 -7.89
C ARG A 186 5.25 -19.77 -7.06
N PRO A 187 5.82 -20.96 -7.42
CA PRO A 187 6.88 -21.64 -6.65
C PRO A 187 8.27 -21.00 -6.80
N GLY A 188 9.00 -20.79 -5.69
CA GLY A 188 10.35 -20.22 -5.62
C GLY A 188 10.44 -19.05 -4.62
N GLY A 189 11.08 -17.96 -4.99
CA GLY A 189 11.13 -16.68 -4.29
C GLY A 189 12.25 -16.50 -3.29
N LEU A 190 12.46 -15.24 -2.89
CA LEU A 190 13.42 -14.85 -1.85
C LEU A 190 13.01 -15.43 -0.50
N TRP A 191 13.92 -16.12 0.15
CA TRP A 191 13.71 -16.59 1.50
C TRP A 191 13.92 -15.46 2.51
N PRO A 192 13.39 -15.57 3.75
CA PRO A 192 13.62 -14.55 4.77
C PRO A 192 15.09 -14.14 4.95
N VAL A 193 16.01 -15.10 4.88
CA VAL A 193 17.45 -14.84 4.98
C VAL A 193 18.00 -14.02 3.81
N ASP A 194 17.48 -14.24 2.61
CA ASP A 194 17.88 -13.48 1.41
C ASP A 194 17.37 -12.04 1.50
N VAL A 195 16.11 -11.86 1.92
CA VAL A 195 15.52 -10.53 2.17
C VAL A 195 16.33 -9.73 3.17
N LEU A 196 16.69 -10.35 4.31
CA LEU A 196 17.50 -9.70 5.35
C LEU A 196 18.88 -9.28 4.84
N SER A 197 19.48 -10.07 3.96
CA SER A 197 20.81 -9.80 3.41
C SER A 197 20.75 -8.78 2.27
N PHE A 198 19.77 -8.91 1.39
CA PHE A 198 19.63 -8.07 0.20
C PHE A 198 19.39 -6.59 0.53
N TYR A 199 18.55 -6.32 1.53
CA TYR A 199 18.19 -4.97 1.95
C TYR A 199 18.99 -4.46 3.16
N ASP A 200 20.13 -5.11 3.49
CA ASP A 200 20.97 -4.76 4.64
C ASP A 200 20.19 -4.64 5.97
N ILE A 201 19.14 -5.45 6.12
CA ILE A 201 18.36 -5.58 7.36
C ILE A 201 19.13 -6.44 8.38
N LYS A 202 19.95 -7.38 7.90
CA LYS A 202 20.70 -8.31 8.75
C LYS A 202 21.52 -7.63 9.83
N PRO A 203 22.24 -6.51 9.59
CA PRO A 203 22.95 -5.80 10.65
C PRO A 203 22.06 -5.33 11.80
N LEU A 204 20.83 -4.89 11.51
CA LEU A 204 19.85 -4.50 12.55
C LEU A 204 19.43 -5.73 13.36
N ARG A 205 19.15 -6.85 12.68
CA ARG A 205 18.80 -8.12 13.34
C ARG A 205 19.93 -8.67 14.19
N ASP A 206 21.18 -8.60 13.71
CA ASP A 206 22.37 -9.01 14.45
C ASP A 206 22.63 -8.11 15.70
N ALA A 207 22.18 -6.87 15.67
CA ALA A 207 22.18 -5.96 16.81
C ALA A 207 21.04 -6.23 17.83
N GLY A 208 20.18 -7.24 17.59
CA GLY A 208 19.07 -7.61 18.46
C GLY A 208 17.78 -6.81 18.22
N LEU A 209 17.69 -6.10 17.09
CA LEU A 209 16.47 -5.41 16.69
C LEU A 209 15.60 -6.40 15.91
N ASP A 210 14.50 -6.82 16.50
CA ASP A 210 13.62 -7.89 16.00
C ASP A 210 12.14 -7.50 16.00
N GLY A 211 11.85 -6.22 16.25
CA GLY A 211 10.51 -5.67 16.36
C GLY A 211 9.90 -5.75 17.76
N THR A 212 10.65 -6.26 18.76
CA THR A 212 10.16 -6.31 20.15
C THR A 212 9.66 -4.94 20.61
N GLY A 213 8.41 -4.90 21.10
CA GLY A 213 7.77 -3.68 21.62
C GLY A 213 7.19 -2.77 20.51
N GLN A 214 7.22 -3.22 19.25
CA GLN A 214 6.54 -2.58 18.12
C GLN A 214 5.26 -3.31 17.74
N THR A 215 4.37 -2.60 17.08
CA THR A 215 3.12 -3.15 16.53
C THR A 215 2.90 -2.62 15.13
N ILE A 216 2.64 -3.52 14.20
CA ILE A 216 2.24 -3.20 12.82
C ILE A 216 0.75 -3.51 12.70
N MET A 217 -0.02 -2.56 12.21
CA MET A 217 -1.46 -2.67 12.00
C MET A 217 -1.74 -2.80 10.50
N LEU A 218 -2.61 -3.74 10.12
CA LEU A 218 -2.91 -4.05 8.73
C LEU A 218 -4.42 -3.97 8.50
N PRO A 219 -4.90 -3.04 7.68
CA PRO A 219 -6.25 -3.09 7.14
C PRO A 219 -6.30 -4.10 6.01
N GLU A 220 -7.20 -5.09 6.11
CA GLU A 220 -7.28 -6.22 5.18
C GLU A 220 -8.71 -6.48 4.71
N ILE A 221 -8.84 -6.94 3.46
CA ILE A 221 -10.13 -7.35 2.87
C ILE A 221 -10.17 -8.84 2.56
N ASP A 222 -9.06 -9.53 2.64
CA ASP A 222 -8.88 -10.97 2.37
C ASP A 222 -8.86 -11.74 3.69
N ASP A 223 -9.83 -12.65 3.89
CA ASP A 223 -10.03 -13.33 5.18
C ASP A 223 -8.89 -14.30 5.53
N LEU A 224 -8.62 -14.42 6.82
CA LEU A 224 -7.70 -15.39 7.41
C LEU A 224 -8.47 -16.29 8.39
N PRO A 225 -9.05 -17.41 7.92
CA PRO A 225 -9.90 -18.27 8.74
C PRO A 225 -9.13 -19.12 9.76
N ASN A 226 -7.83 -19.35 9.54
CA ASN A 226 -6.95 -20.11 10.43
C ASN A 226 -5.49 -19.72 10.24
N LEU A 227 -4.60 -20.19 11.12
CA LEU A 227 -3.18 -19.87 11.10
C LEU A 227 -2.29 -20.97 10.49
N ASN A 228 -2.87 -21.98 9.82
CA ASN A 228 -2.11 -23.16 9.38
C ASN A 228 -0.93 -22.84 8.46
N ASP A 229 -1.11 -21.90 7.53
CA ASP A 229 -0.04 -21.50 6.60
C ASP A 229 1.02 -20.69 7.32
N LEU A 230 0.61 -19.73 8.15
CA LEU A 230 1.51 -18.94 8.99
C LEU A 230 2.34 -19.81 9.95
N ASP A 231 1.72 -20.81 10.58
CA ASP A 231 2.42 -21.73 11.49
C ASP A 231 3.44 -22.58 10.76
N LYS A 232 3.11 -23.04 9.53
CA LYS A 232 4.05 -23.75 8.67
C LYS A 232 5.22 -22.87 8.25
N PHE A 233 4.95 -21.61 7.88
CA PHE A 233 5.96 -20.65 7.50
C PHE A 233 6.92 -20.39 8.67
N ALA A 234 6.39 -20.04 9.85
CA ALA A 234 7.20 -19.83 11.03
C ALA A 234 8.07 -21.05 11.37
N ALA A 235 7.49 -22.25 11.35
CA ALA A 235 8.22 -23.49 11.62
C ALA A 235 9.32 -23.77 10.57
N LYS A 236 9.03 -23.53 9.28
CA LYS A 236 9.98 -23.74 8.18
C LYS A 236 11.21 -22.87 8.30
N PHE A 237 11.05 -21.61 8.69
CA PHE A 237 12.13 -20.63 8.74
C PHE A 237 12.69 -20.39 10.15
N GLY A 238 12.21 -21.15 11.16
CA GLY A 238 12.67 -21.04 12.54
C GLY A 238 12.31 -19.69 13.19
N LEU A 239 11.19 -19.11 12.78
CA LEU A 239 10.66 -17.87 13.33
C LEU A 239 9.76 -18.15 14.55
N PRO A 240 9.51 -17.17 15.42
CA PRO A 240 8.53 -17.28 16.50
C PRO A 240 7.15 -17.65 15.96
N ALA A 241 6.32 -18.33 16.75
CA ALA A 241 4.96 -18.63 16.37
C ALA A 241 4.11 -17.34 16.28
N PHE A 242 3.25 -17.25 15.28
CA PHE A 242 2.37 -16.09 15.09
C PHE A 242 1.35 -15.90 16.21
N GLY A 243 0.77 -16.98 16.74
CA GLY A 243 -0.34 -16.92 17.67
C GLY A 243 -0.21 -15.93 18.82
N PRO A 244 0.94 -15.87 19.55
CA PRO A 244 1.13 -14.90 20.64
C PRO A 244 1.30 -13.45 20.18
N LEU A 245 1.62 -13.22 18.90
CA LEU A 245 1.96 -11.91 18.34
C LEU A 245 0.83 -11.36 17.44
N LEU A 246 -0.13 -12.20 17.04
CA LEU A 246 -1.16 -11.86 16.08
C LEU A 246 -2.51 -11.60 16.77
N THR A 247 -3.13 -10.50 16.43
CA THR A 247 -4.50 -10.15 16.83
C THR A 247 -5.34 -9.94 15.59
N LEU A 248 -6.44 -10.68 15.46
CA LEU A 248 -7.40 -10.56 14.36
C LEU A 248 -8.65 -9.82 14.85
N LYS A 249 -8.94 -8.67 14.27
CA LYS A 249 -10.10 -7.86 14.62
C LYS A 249 -11.15 -7.96 13.51
N ARG A 250 -12.36 -8.23 13.93
CA ARG A 250 -13.54 -8.27 13.07
C ARG A 250 -14.69 -7.59 13.81
N ASP A 251 -15.38 -6.71 13.12
CA ASP A 251 -16.59 -6.07 13.63
C ASP A 251 -17.69 -6.19 12.56
N PRO A 252 -18.92 -6.57 12.92
CA PRO A 252 -20.03 -6.61 11.96
C PRO A 252 -20.25 -5.29 11.21
N ASN A 253 -19.87 -4.15 11.80
CA ASN A 253 -19.96 -2.84 11.17
C ASN A 253 -18.89 -2.61 10.08
N TRP A 254 -17.90 -3.48 9.96
CA TRP A 254 -16.89 -3.43 8.90
C TRP A 254 -17.22 -4.39 7.76
N GLY A 255 -18.38 -5.06 7.81
CA GLY A 255 -18.82 -6.04 6.81
C GLY A 255 -18.08 -7.36 6.91
N THR A 256 -18.13 -8.13 5.82
CA THR A 256 -17.50 -9.45 5.75
C THR A 256 -16.36 -9.40 4.75
N PRO A 257 -15.13 -9.80 5.15
CA PRO A 257 -14.01 -9.88 4.23
C PRO A 257 -14.26 -10.89 3.10
N GLU A 258 -13.53 -10.77 2.02
CA GLU A 258 -13.55 -11.74 0.92
C GLU A 258 -13.01 -13.09 1.36
N LYS A 259 -13.23 -14.13 0.55
CA LYS A 259 -12.63 -15.45 0.79
C LYS A 259 -11.10 -15.34 0.63
N PRO A 260 -10.32 -16.15 1.37
CA PRO A 260 -8.87 -16.14 1.30
C PRO A 260 -8.34 -16.22 -0.15
N GLN A 261 -7.52 -15.26 -0.51
CA GLN A 261 -6.85 -15.16 -1.81
C GLN A 261 -5.32 -15.16 -1.66
N GLY A 262 -4.82 -14.98 -0.43
CA GLY A 262 -3.40 -15.03 -0.08
C GLY A 262 -2.79 -13.68 0.27
N GLU A 263 -3.52 -12.56 0.12
CA GLU A 263 -3.00 -11.22 0.42
C GLU A 263 -2.63 -11.07 1.90
N THR A 264 -3.57 -11.32 2.80
CA THR A 264 -3.31 -11.25 4.25
C THR A 264 -2.18 -12.19 4.69
N VAL A 265 -2.08 -13.37 4.09
CA VAL A 265 -0.99 -14.33 4.38
C VAL A 265 0.35 -13.75 3.93
N LEU A 266 0.42 -13.20 2.71
CA LEU A 266 1.60 -12.56 2.15
C LEU A 266 2.12 -11.44 3.08
N ASP A 267 1.24 -10.52 3.45
CA ASP A 267 1.59 -9.38 4.29
C ASP A 267 2.12 -9.80 5.65
N LEU A 268 1.46 -10.76 6.29
CA LEU A 268 1.86 -11.27 7.59
C LEU A 268 3.18 -12.04 7.54
N GLU A 269 3.39 -12.91 6.55
CA GLU A 269 4.63 -13.69 6.42
C GLU A 269 5.83 -12.80 6.13
N ILE A 270 5.68 -11.78 5.27
CA ILE A 270 6.76 -10.84 4.98
C ILE A 270 7.07 -9.97 6.19
N ALA A 271 6.06 -9.37 6.83
CA ALA A 271 6.28 -8.55 8.02
C ALA A 271 6.97 -9.35 9.14
N HIS A 272 6.54 -10.59 9.36
CA HIS A 272 7.12 -11.48 10.37
C HIS A 272 8.54 -11.94 10.04
N SER A 273 8.87 -12.09 8.75
CA SER A 273 10.23 -12.41 8.29
C SER A 273 11.24 -11.36 8.73
N VAL A 274 10.85 -10.10 8.67
CA VAL A 274 11.70 -8.94 8.97
C VAL A 274 11.68 -8.61 10.46
N ALA A 275 10.50 -8.49 11.06
CA ALA A 275 10.29 -8.09 12.46
C ALA A 275 9.56 -9.19 13.25
N PRO A 276 10.20 -10.35 13.51
CA PRO A 276 9.54 -11.56 14.00
C PRO A 276 8.97 -11.46 15.41
N ASN A 277 9.33 -10.44 16.18
CA ASN A 277 8.79 -10.20 17.52
C ASN A 277 7.92 -8.92 17.58
N ALA A 278 7.63 -8.29 16.44
CA ALA A 278 6.60 -7.27 16.37
C ALA A 278 5.21 -7.89 16.53
N LYS A 279 4.31 -7.18 17.19
CA LYS A 279 2.89 -7.55 17.19
C LYS A 279 2.27 -7.17 15.84
N LEU A 280 1.39 -8.03 15.35
CA LEU A 280 0.63 -7.84 14.12
C LEU A 280 -0.85 -7.75 14.49
N VAL A 281 -1.53 -6.70 14.04
CA VAL A 281 -2.95 -6.49 14.33
C VAL A 281 -3.68 -6.27 13.01
N VAL A 282 -4.51 -7.23 12.63
CA VAL A 282 -5.25 -7.21 11.37
C VAL A 282 -6.67 -6.72 11.61
N TYR A 283 -7.12 -5.75 10.81
CA TYR A 283 -8.47 -5.21 10.80
C TYR A 283 -9.17 -5.62 9.50
N PHE A 284 -10.05 -6.60 9.59
CA PHE A 284 -10.75 -7.14 8.43
C PHE A 284 -12.01 -6.35 8.09
N SER A 285 -12.15 -5.97 6.82
CA SER A 285 -13.36 -5.31 6.32
C SER A 285 -13.87 -5.95 5.02
N ALA A 286 -15.09 -5.61 4.64
CA ALA A 286 -15.54 -5.84 3.28
C ALA A 286 -14.76 -4.92 2.29
N PRO A 287 -14.67 -5.29 1.00
CA PRO A 287 -13.81 -4.61 0.03
C PRO A 287 -14.36 -3.28 -0.50
N ASP A 288 -15.40 -2.73 0.09
CA ASP A 288 -15.96 -1.44 -0.28
C ASP A 288 -15.46 -0.30 0.63
N PHE A 289 -15.46 0.93 0.12
CA PHE A 289 -14.95 2.09 0.84
C PHE A 289 -15.69 2.38 2.15
N GLY A 290 -17.02 2.17 2.19
CA GLY A 290 -17.79 2.47 3.39
C GLY A 290 -17.39 1.62 4.59
N HIS A 291 -17.15 0.33 4.39
CA HIS A 291 -16.67 -0.58 5.43
C HIS A 291 -15.17 -0.42 5.69
N GLY A 292 -14.36 -0.26 4.64
CA GLY A 292 -12.92 -0.03 4.75
C GLY A 292 -12.60 1.24 5.55
N ASP A 293 -13.28 2.34 5.27
CA ASP A 293 -13.12 3.60 6.01
C ASP A 293 -13.40 3.43 7.51
N ARG A 294 -14.42 2.63 7.88
CA ARG A 294 -14.74 2.36 9.29
C ARG A 294 -13.68 1.53 9.98
N ALA A 295 -13.18 0.49 9.31
CA ALA A 295 -12.11 -0.35 9.83
C ALA A 295 -10.82 0.46 10.02
N LEU A 296 -10.46 1.30 9.04
CA LEU A 296 -9.29 2.18 9.11
C LEU A 296 -9.45 3.25 10.21
N ASP A 297 -10.64 3.87 10.34
CA ASP A 297 -10.92 4.82 11.42
C ASP A 297 -10.79 4.17 12.80
N GLN A 298 -11.29 2.94 12.94
CA GLN A 298 -11.13 2.17 14.19
C GLN A 298 -9.68 1.81 14.46
N LEU A 299 -8.92 1.42 13.44
CA LEU A 299 -7.48 1.14 13.54
C LEU A 299 -6.73 2.37 14.08
N VAL A 300 -6.98 3.54 13.52
CA VAL A 300 -6.38 4.80 13.98
C VAL A 300 -6.88 5.19 15.38
N THR A 301 -8.14 4.89 15.71
CA THR A 301 -8.73 5.13 17.04
C THR A 301 -8.14 4.23 18.11
N ASP A 302 -7.97 2.95 17.82
CA ASP A 302 -7.38 1.98 18.74
C ASP A 302 -5.91 2.30 19.04
N HIS A 303 -5.19 2.85 18.05
CA HIS A 303 -3.80 3.29 18.19
C HIS A 303 -2.93 2.25 18.91
N LEU A 304 -3.03 0.98 18.49
CA LEU A 304 -2.32 -0.13 19.12
C LEU A 304 -0.84 -0.19 18.72
N GLY A 305 -0.46 0.52 17.67
CA GLY A 305 0.89 0.64 17.13
C GLY A 305 1.10 1.99 16.47
N SER A 306 2.32 2.20 15.99
CA SER A 306 2.71 3.41 15.26
C SER A 306 2.94 3.19 13.76
N ILE A 307 2.67 1.99 13.25
CA ILE A 307 2.94 1.61 11.86
C ILE A 307 1.72 0.96 11.25
N ILE A 308 1.33 1.43 10.06
CA ILE A 308 0.27 0.85 9.23
C ILE A 308 0.91 0.34 7.94
N SER A 309 0.56 -0.89 7.54
CA SER A 309 0.89 -1.50 6.25
C SER A 309 -0.41 -1.78 5.52
N GLU A 310 -0.61 -1.18 4.35
CA GLU A 310 -1.82 -1.33 3.55
C GLU A 310 -1.48 -1.74 2.12
N SER A 311 -1.86 -2.97 1.77
CA SER A 311 -1.61 -3.57 0.47
C SER A 311 -2.84 -3.48 -0.45
N LEU A 312 -3.60 -2.41 -0.32
CA LEU A 312 -4.85 -2.20 -1.05
C LEU A 312 -4.75 -0.96 -1.96
N GLY A 313 -5.46 -0.99 -3.08
CA GLY A 313 -5.50 0.17 -3.97
C GLY A 313 -6.56 0.12 -5.05
N SER A 314 -6.88 1.28 -5.59
CA SER A 314 -7.84 1.47 -6.68
C SER A 314 -7.37 2.55 -7.66
N CYS A 315 -7.97 2.59 -8.86
CA CYS A 315 -7.72 3.67 -9.82
C CYS A 315 -8.10 5.03 -9.19
N GLU A 316 -7.15 5.95 -9.06
CA GLU A 316 -7.40 7.24 -8.39
C GLU A 316 -8.50 8.07 -9.09
N PRO A 317 -8.50 8.27 -10.43
CA PRO A 317 -9.57 8.98 -11.12
C PRO A 317 -10.97 8.40 -10.92
N ASP A 318 -11.06 7.09 -10.75
CA ASP A 318 -12.33 6.38 -10.63
C ASP A 318 -12.79 6.24 -9.17
N THR A 319 -11.92 6.56 -8.23
CA THR A 319 -12.29 6.56 -6.80
C THR A 319 -13.22 7.74 -6.51
N PRO A 320 -14.42 7.52 -5.97
CA PRO A 320 -15.35 8.59 -5.65
C PRO A 320 -14.72 9.67 -4.77
N SER A 321 -15.02 10.93 -5.07
CA SER A 321 -14.45 12.06 -4.30
C SER A 321 -14.80 11.99 -2.82
N GLY A 322 -16.00 11.50 -2.48
CA GLY A 322 -16.43 11.26 -1.10
C GLY A 322 -15.49 10.30 -0.38
N ALA A 323 -15.22 9.14 -0.98
CA ALA A 323 -14.31 8.13 -0.43
C ALA A 323 -12.90 8.70 -0.26
N ARG A 324 -12.34 9.37 -1.29
CA ARG A 324 -11.03 10.00 -1.18
C ARG A 324 -10.93 10.99 -0.02
N ASN A 325 -11.96 11.78 0.20
CA ASN A 325 -11.96 12.82 1.23
C ASN A 325 -12.21 12.26 2.64
N VAL A 326 -13.04 11.22 2.78
CA VAL A 326 -13.23 10.52 4.07
C VAL A 326 -11.90 9.87 4.48
N TYR A 327 -11.29 9.11 3.57
CA TYR A 327 -10.01 8.47 3.82
C TYR A 327 -8.92 9.50 4.18
N ALA A 328 -8.83 10.61 3.44
CA ALA A 328 -7.87 11.69 3.74
C ALA A 328 -8.07 12.25 5.15
N SER A 329 -9.31 12.42 5.61
CA SER A 329 -9.60 12.90 6.97
C SER A 329 -9.14 11.93 8.06
N ILE A 330 -9.29 10.62 7.82
CA ILE A 330 -8.78 9.57 8.72
C ILE A 330 -7.25 9.60 8.74
N GLN A 331 -6.65 9.72 7.56
CA GLN A 331 -5.19 9.71 7.38
C GLN A 331 -4.52 10.95 7.99
N ASP A 332 -5.11 12.13 7.85
CA ASP A 332 -4.62 13.35 8.50
C ASP A 332 -4.57 13.19 10.03
N ARG A 333 -5.59 12.54 10.60
CA ARG A 333 -5.59 12.18 12.02
C ARG A 333 -4.50 11.18 12.36
N ALA A 334 -4.28 10.16 11.53
CA ALA A 334 -3.24 9.16 11.72
C ALA A 334 -1.85 9.81 11.83
N ILE A 335 -1.52 10.70 10.89
CA ILE A 335 -0.25 11.46 10.91
C ILE A 335 -0.14 12.35 12.15
N ALA A 336 -1.20 13.07 12.50
CA ALA A 336 -1.19 13.94 13.67
C ALA A 336 -0.95 13.15 14.97
N LEU A 337 -1.36 11.89 15.02
CA LEU A 337 -1.09 10.95 16.12
C LEU A 337 0.29 10.28 16.03
N GLY A 338 1.03 10.50 14.96
CA GLY A 338 2.38 9.97 14.79
C GLY A 338 2.46 8.58 14.17
N LEU A 339 1.43 8.16 13.43
CA LEU A 339 1.47 6.89 12.71
C LEU A 339 2.25 7.04 11.40
N SER A 340 3.08 6.03 11.09
CA SER A 340 3.65 5.83 9.75
C SER A 340 2.67 4.99 8.94
N HIS A 341 2.33 5.37 7.71
CA HIS A 341 1.46 4.59 6.85
C HIS A 341 2.12 4.32 5.50
N PHE A 342 2.44 3.05 5.25
CA PHE A 342 2.98 2.54 4.00
C PHE A 342 1.85 1.94 3.18
N VAL A 343 1.77 2.32 1.90
CA VAL A 343 0.67 1.92 1.00
C VAL A 343 1.24 1.43 -0.32
N ALA A 344 0.78 0.28 -0.78
CA ALA A 344 1.13 -0.27 -2.09
C ALA A 344 0.70 0.67 -3.22
N SER A 345 1.62 0.94 -4.16
CA SER A 345 1.34 1.87 -5.27
C SER A 345 0.61 1.24 -6.45
N GLY A 346 0.40 -0.08 -6.44
CA GLY A 346 -0.30 -0.83 -7.47
C GLY A 346 0.63 -1.68 -8.35
N ASP A 347 0.04 -2.60 -9.13
CA ASP A 347 0.76 -3.66 -9.84
C ASP A 347 0.53 -3.65 -11.36
N SER A 348 -0.09 -2.60 -11.86
CA SER A 348 -0.34 -2.42 -13.30
C SER A 348 0.57 -1.35 -13.92
N GLY A 349 1.73 -1.10 -13.31
CA GLY A 349 2.61 0.00 -13.69
C GLY A 349 1.91 1.35 -13.56
N ALA A 350 2.16 2.24 -14.50
CA ALA A 350 1.47 3.54 -14.56
C ALA A 350 0.01 3.47 -15.00
N TYR A 351 -0.51 2.27 -15.27
CA TYR A 351 -1.85 2.06 -15.86
C TYR A 351 -2.84 1.44 -14.88
N THR A 352 -2.88 1.93 -13.66
CA THR A 352 -3.79 1.44 -12.60
C THR A 352 -5.27 1.46 -13.04
N CYS A 353 -5.64 2.37 -13.94
CA CYS A 353 -6.99 2.50 -14.47
C CYS A 353 -7.26 1.63 -15.72
N GLY A 354 -6.27 0.94 -16.24
CA GLY A 354 -6.32 0.13 -17.46
C GLY A 354 -5.42 0.67 -18.56
N LEU A 355 -4.91 -0.22 -19.42
CA LEU A 355 -3.95 0.10 -20.48
C LEU A 355 -4.54 0.98 -21.61
N ASP A 356 -5.84 1.10 -21.68
CA ASP A 356 -6.56 1.93 -22.64
C ASP A 356 -6.83 3.35 -22.09
N GLN A 357 -6.37 3.64 -20.89
CA GLN A 357 -6.51 4.94 -20.22
C GLN A 357 -5.17 5.66 -20.08
N ALA A 358 -5.23 6.95 -19.76
CA ALA A 358 -4.04 7.73 -19.45
C ALA A 358 -3.36 7.20 -18.17
N PRO A 359 -2.02 7.32 -18.07
CA PRO A 359 -1.31 6.96 -16.86
C PRO A 359 -1.85 7.69 -15.64
N ALA A 360 -2.09 6.96 -14.55
CA ALA A 360 -2.61 7.50 -13.30
C ALA A 360 -2.06 6.73 -12.11
N GLY A 361 -1.91 7.41 -10.97
CA GLY A 361 -1.55 6.76 -9.71
C GLY A 361 -2.69 5.93 -9.13
N SER A 362 -2.38 5.10 -8.17
CA SER A 362 -3.34 4.34 -7.37
C SER A 362 -3.74 5.13 -6.12
N PHE A 363 -5.02 5.12 -5.77
CA PHE A 363 -5.50 5.59 -4.47
C PHE A 363 -5.53 4.37 -3.50
N PRO A 364 -5.09 4.51 -2.23
CA PRO A 364 -4.74 5.74 -1.52
C PRO A 364 -3.26 6.16 -1.59
N SER A 365 -2.40 5.46 -2.35
CA SER A 365 -0.96 5.77 -2.42
C SER A 365 -0.66 7.20 -2.93
N THR A 366 -1.57 7.80 -3.72
CA THR A 366 -1.45 9.18 -4.20
C THR A 366 -1.70 10.24 -3.14
N LEU A 367 -2.22 9.89 -1.95
CA LEU A 367 -2.35 10.85 -0.86
C LEU A 367 -0.99 11.42 -0.44
N PRO A 368 -0.88 12.74 -0.22
CA PRO A 368 0.38 13.35 0.25
C PRO A 368 0.81 12.93 1.65
N THR A 369 -0.06 12.26 2.37
CA THR A 369 0.08 11.91 3.79
C THR A 369 0.35 10.43 4.05
N VAL A 370 0.51 9.62 2.99
CA VAL A 370 1.00 8.24 3.07
C VAL A 370 2.37 8.10 2.39
N THR A 371 3.09 7.03 2.69
CA THR A 371 4.30 6.64 1.97
C THR A 371 3.93 5.61 0.91
N ALA A 372 3.98 6.00 -0.36
CA ALA A 372 3.70 5.13 -1.50
C ALA A 372 4.88 4.20 -1.77
N VAL A 373 4.65 2.89 -1.76
CA VAL A 373 5.66 1.87 -1.99
C VAL A 373 5.52 1.27 -3.37
N GLY A 374 6.50 1.52 -4.23
CA GLY A 374 6.59 1.02 -5.60
C GLY A 374 7.28 -0.33 -5.71
N GLY A 375 7.49 -0.77 -6.94
CA GLY A 375 7.97 -2.11 -7.25
C GLY A 375 9.26 -2.16 -8.06
N THR A 376 10.16 -3.05 -7.64
CA THR A 376 11.38 -3.42 -8.36
C THR A 376 11.38 -4.90 -8.71
N SER A 377 12.27 -5.29 -9.65
CA SER A 377 12.73 -6.65 -9.89
C SER A 377 14.15 -6.76 -9.38
N VAL A 378 14.45 -7.75 -8.53
CA VAL A 378 15.75 -7.87 -7.87
C VAL A 378 16.66 -8.88 -8.54
N PHE A 379 17.95 -8.61 -8.45
CA PHE A 379 19.01 -9.52 -8.87
C PHE A 379 20.05 -9.62 -7.78
N GLU A 380 20.10 -10.78 -7.15
CA GLU A 380 21.07 -11.07 -6.11
C GLU A 380 22.34 -11.71 -6.66
N SER A 381 23.44 -11.60 -5.93
CA SER A 381 24.61 -12.41 -6.14
C SER A 381 24.35 -13.84 -5.64
N GLN A 382 25.25 -14.79 -5.95
CA GLN A 382 25.13 -16.20 -5.55
C GLN A 382 24.96 -16.48 -4.03
N GLN A 383 24.87 -15.43 -3.19
CA GLN A 383 24.81 -15.52 -1.72
C GLN A 383 23.77 -14.59 -1.10
N GLY A 384 22.75 -14.18 -1.84
CA GLY A 384 21.70 -13.27 -1.32
C GLY A 384 22.16 -11.83 -1.10
N ILE A 385 23.37 -11.46 -1.56
CA ILE A 385 23.88 -10.09 -1.44
C ILE A 385 23.34 -9.24 -2.58
N TYR A 386 22.97 -8.00 -2.27
CA TYR A 386 22.54 -7.02 -3.27
C TYR A 386 23.52 -6.96 -4.45
N TYR A 387 22.98 -7.10 -5.64
CA TYR A 387 23.73 -6.90 -6.87
C TYR A 387 23.18 -5.71 -7.66
N LYS A 388 21.89 -5.72 -7.95
CA LYS A 388 21.16 -4.62 -8.62
C LYS A 388 19.65 -4.83 -8.58
N GLU A 389 18.94 -3.76 -8.85
CA GLU A 389 17.50 -3.74 -9.07
C GLU A 389 17.17 -3.04 -10.39
N TYR A 390 16.02 -3.37 -10.93
CA TYR A 390 15.37 -2.66 -12.04
C TYR A 390 13.97 -2.26 -11.62
N ALA A 391 13.45 -1.14 -12.15
CA ALA A 391 12.04 -0.87 -12.03
C ALA A 391 11.23 -2.04 -12.61
N TRP A 392 10.28 -2.53 -11.84
CA TRP A 392 9.41 -3.62 -12.28
C TRP A 392 8.44 -3.16 -13.36
N GLY A 393 8.54 -3.76 -14.55
CA GLY A 393 7.61 -3.58 -15.66
C GLY A 393 7.72 -4.72 -16.65
N SER A 394 6.66 -5.49 -16.77
CA SER A 394 6.53 -6.63 -17.68
C SER A 394 5.46 -6.36 -18.75
N PRO A 395 5.85 -5.96 -19.98
CA PRO A 395 4.90 -5.80 -21.07
C PRO A 395 4.16 -7.09 -21.45
N ILE A 396 4.78 -8.26 -21.17
CA ILE A 396 4.20 -9.57 -21.49
C ILE A 396 3.00 -9.84 -20.58
N ASP A 397 3.17 -9.58 -19.28
CA ASP A 397 2.16 -9.82 -18.26
C ASP A 397 1.29 -8.58 -18.02
N GLN A 398 1.65 -7.45 -18.62
CA GLN A 398 0.99 -6.16 -18.40
C GLN A 398 0.99 -5.76 -16.92
N SER A 399 2.05 -6.11 -16.20
CA SER A 399 2.26 -5.87 -14.78
C SER A 399 3.48 -4.98 -14.54
N GLY A 400 3.50 -4.27 -13.42
CA GLY A 400 4.61 -3.40 -13.07
C GLY A 400 4.33 -2.61 -11.81
N GLY A 401 5.39 -2.10 -11.15
CA GLY A 401 5.28 -1.25 -9.97
C GLY A 401 4.46 0.00 -10.25
N GLY A 402 3.46 0.27 -9.43
CA GLY A 402 2.59 1.44 -9.58
C GLY A 402 3.38 2.74 -9.47
N GLY A 403 3.06 3.69 -10.32
CA GLY A 403 3.68 5.00 -10.31
C GLY A 403 2.97 5.96 -11.25
N GLY A 404 3.08 7.24 -10.97
CA GLY A 404 2.38 8.22 -11.79
C GLY A 404 2.16 9.56 -11.10
N VAL A 405 1.27 10.34 -11.70
CA VAL A 405 0.91 11.67 -11.25
C VAL A 405 -0.52 11.65 -10.73
N SER A 406 -0.74 12.17 -9.53
CA SER A 406 -2.09 12.33 -8.99
C SER A 406 -2.92 13.29 -9.84
N HIS A 407 -4.18 12.97 -10.02
CA HIS A 407 -5.14 13.85 -10.68
C HIS A 407 -5.74 14.89 -9.74
N PHE A 408 -5.62 14.71 -8.42
CA PHE A 408 -6.36 15.50 -7.45
C PHE A 408 -5.48 16.18 -6.39
N TYR A 409 -4.31 15.60 -6.05
CA TYR A 409 -3.48 16.10 -4.96
C TYR A 409 -2.31 16.89 -5.47
N ALA A 410 -2.16 18.13 -4.96
CA ALA A 410 -0.99 18.93 -5.23
C ALA A 410 0.27 18.33 -4.60
N ALA A 411 1.43 18.58 -5.21
CA ALA A 411 2.71 18.15 -4.67
C ALA A 411 2.93 18.73 -3.27
N PRO A 412 3.19 17.88 -2.25
CA PRO A 412 3.52 18.34 -0.91
C PRO A 412 4.87 19.04 -0.87
N ALA A 413 5.11 19.79 0.23
CA ALA A 413 6.34 20.57 0.37
C ALA A 413 7.61 19.72 0.26
N TYR A 414 7.59 18.49 0.79
CA TYR A 414 8.74 17.59 0.76
C TYR A 414 9.08 17.08 -0.65
N GLN A 415 8.14 17.12 -1.62
CA GLN A 415 8.35 16.59 -2.99
C GLN A 415 8.62 17.67 -4.03
N LYS A 416 8.49 18.96 -3.71
CA LYS A 416 8.51 20.04 -4.72
C LYS A 416 9.79 20.11 -5.54
N ASN A 417 10.93 19.70 -4.98
CA ASN A 417 12.21 19.72 -5.67
C ASN A 417 12.38 18.55 -6.65
N GLU A 418 11.60 17.47 -6.44
CA GLU A 418 11.74 16.19 -7.17
C GLU A 418 10.72 16.04 -8.31
N LEU A 419 9.89 17.08 -8.53
CA LEU A 419 8.84 16.99 -9.56
C LEU A 419 9.44 16.81 -10.95
N GLN A 420 9.02 15.74 -11.62
CA GLN A 420 9.36 15.45 -13.01
C GLN A 420 8.19 15.82 -13.94
N ALA A 421 8.51 16.16 -15.20
CA ALA A 421 7.49 16.43 -16.19
C ALA A 421 6.78 15.11 -16.63
N PRO A 422 5.46 15.11 -16.83
CA PRO A 422 4.52 16.23 -16.72
C PRO A 422 3.76 16.23 -15.38
N SER A 423 4.39 16.68 -14.28
CA SER A 423 3.73 16.72 -12.97
C SER A 423 2.62 17.76 -12.86
N HIS A 424 2.69 18.85 -13.60
CA HIS A 424 1.79 20.01 -13.47
C HIS A 424 1.65 20.54 -12.02
N GLY A 425 2.66 20.29 -11.16
CA GLY A 425 2.63 20.65 -9.75
C GLY A 425 1.82 19.70 -8.87
N GLN A 426 1.43 18.55 -9.40
CA GLN A 426 0.71 17.50 -8.66
C GLN A 426 1.66 16.51 -7.99
N ARG A 427 1.14 15.83 -6.96
CA ARG A 427 1.80 14.73 -6.27
C ARG A 427 2.19 13.63 -7.27
N GLN A 428 3.42 13.15 -7.17
CA GLN A 428 3.93 12.02 -7.94
C GLN A 428 4.28 10.85 -7.01
N VAL A 429 4.05 9.64 -7.45
CA VAL A 429 4.30 8.38 -6.75
C VAL A 429 5.12 7.42 -7.63
N PRO A 430 5.86 6.46 -7.01
CA PRO A 430 5.96 6.15 -5.58
C PRO A 430 6.96 7.06 -4.85
N ASP A 431 7.03 6.93 -3.51
CA ASP A 431 8.07 7.59 -2.70
C ASP A 431 9.33 6.74 -2.62
N VAL A 432 9.14 5.44 -2.44
CA VAL A 432 10.18 4.41 -2.29
C VAL A 432 9.72 3.14 -3.00
N ALA A 433 10.60 2.14 -3.13
CA ALA A 433 10.27 0.85 -3.73
C ALA A 433 10.95 -0.31 -3.01
N ALA A 434 10.56 -1.54 -3.33
CA ALA A 434 11.29 -2.77 -3.06
C ALA A 434 10.82 -3.86 -4.02
N ASP A 435 11.39 -5.09 -3.91
CA ASP A 435 11.01 -6.22 -4.76
C ASP A 435 9.49 -6.44 -4.77
N SER A 436 8.97 -6.50 -5.97
CA SER A 436 7.52 -6.63 -6.22
C SER A 436 7.25 -7.50 -7.44
N ASP A 437 8.27 -7.77 -8.26
CA ASP A 437 8.11 -8.61 -9.44
C ASP A 437 7.81 -10.05 -9.02
N PRO A 438 6.66 -10.63 -9.37
CA PRO A 438 6.37 -12.02 -9.05
C PRO A 438 7.39 -13.03 -9.58
N SER A 439 8.25 -12.62 -10.53
CA SER A 439 9.32 -13.47 -11.09
C SER A 439 10.57 -13.50 -10.20
N THR A 440 10.77 -12.50 -9.35
CA THR A 440 11.87 -12.41 -8.37
C THR A 440 11.37 -12.47 -6.92
N GLY A 441 10.11 -12.29 -6.67
CA GLY A 441 9.38 -12.09 -5.43
C GLY A 441 9.69 -13.02 -4.26
N PHE A 442 8.86 -12.97 -3.25
CA PHE A 442 9.09 -13.56 -1.93
C PHE A 442 8.52 -14.98 -1.84
N HIS A 443 9.22 -15.83 -1.08
CA HIS A 443 8.70 -17.14 -0.71
C HIS A 443 7.58 -16.99 0.32
N ILE A 444 6.43 -17.61 0.06
CA ILE A 444 5.30 -17.66 0.98
C ILE A 444 4.74 -19.08 1.08
N ILE A 445 3.89 -19.32 2.06
CA ILE A 445 3.09 -20.55 2.18
C ILE A 445 1.61 -20.18 2.14
N PHE A 446 0.91 -20.61 1.09
CA PHE A 446 -0.52 -20.38 0.95
C PHE A 446 -1.25 -21.64 0.49
N GLY A 447 -2.41 -21.93 1.10
CA GLY A 447 -3.16 -23.17 0.84
C GLY A 447 -2.40 -24.44 1.19
N GLY A 448 -1.45 -24.35 2.12
CA GLY A 448 -0.57 -25.42 2.54
C GLY A 448 0.57 -25.74 1.57
N GLN A 449 0.76 -24.95 0.53
CA GLN A 449 1.77 -25.11 -0.51
C GLN A 449 2.82 -23.99 -0.45
N ASP A 450 4.07 -24.34 -0.71
CA ASP A 450 5.14 -23.39 -0.94
C ASP A 450 4.89 -22.63 -2.26
N GLY A 451 5.07 -21.33 -2.24
CA GLY A 451 4.86 -20.48 -3.41
C GLY A 451 5.80 -19.30 -3.47
N GLN A 452 5.71 -18.55 -4.56
CA GLN A 452 6.38 -17.27 -4.76
C GLN A 452 5.34 -16.22 -5.06
N ALA A 453 5.39 -15.12 -4.32
CA ALA A 453 4.50 -13.99 -4.48
C ALA A 453 5.26 -12.70 -4.71
N GLY A 454 4.61 -11.75 -5.34
CA GLY A 454 5.10 -10.40 -5.58
C GLY A 454 3.95 -9.41 -5.49
N GLY A 455 4.06 -8.32 -6.19
CA GLY A 455 3.18 -7.17 -6.08
C GLY A 455 3.80 -6.10 -5.18
N THR A 456 3.39 -4.86 -5.35
CA THR A 456 3.74 -3.79 -4.39
C THR A 456 3.18 -4.08 -3.00
N SER A 457 2.22 -5.02 -2.92
CA SER A 457 1.74 -5.67 -1.71
C SER A 457 2.85 -6.35 -0.91
N ALA A 458 3.83 -6.97 -1.56
CA ALA A 458 4.98 -7.60 -0.89
C ALA A 458 6.01 -6.58 -0.37
N ALA A 459 6.25 -5.52 -1.14
CA ALA A 459 7.17 -4.44 -0.76
C ALA A 459 6.67 -3.63 0.44
N THR A 460 5.35 -3.46 0.57
CA THR A 460 4.73 -2.62 1.61
C THR A 460 4.97 -3.15 3.02
N PRO A 461 4.67 -4.40 3.38
CA PRO A 461 4.97 -4.97 4.68
C PRO A 461 6.47 -5.09 4.96
N LEU A 462 7.30 -5.25 3.93
CA LEU A 462 8.76 -5.21 4.06
C LEU A 462 9.22 -3.83 4.59
N TRP A 463 8.75 -2.73 4.00
CA TRP A 463 9.03 -1.38 4.46
C TRP A 463 8.48 -1.13 5.87
N ALA A 464 7.24 -1.50 6.12
CA ALA A 464 6.60 -1.35 7.43
C ALA A 464 7.36 -2.09 8.54
N ALA A 465 7.77 -3.33 8.27
CA ALA A 465 8.51 -4.14 9.23
C ALA A 465 9.96 -3.65 9.44
N THR A 466 10.61 -3.13 8.39
CA THR A 466 11.92 -2.49 8.55
C THR A 466 11.82 -1.25 9.42
N VAL A 467 10.78 -0.44 9.27
CA VAL A 467 10.52 0.71 10.13
C VAL A 467 10.21 0.27 11.57
N ALA A 468 9.62 -0.91 11.80
CA ALA A 468 9.47 -1.44 13.15
C ALA A 468 10.82 -1.71 13.83
N LEU A 469 11.83 -2.21 13.10
CA LEU A 469 13.19 -2.36 13.63
C LEU A 469 13.82 -1.00 13.94
N ILE A 470 13.69 -0.04 13.04
CA ILE A 470 14.19 1.34 13.22
C ILE A 470 13.52 2.01 14.43
N ASN A 471 12.20 1.89 14.57
CA ASN A 471 11.48 2.42 15.73
C ASN A 471 11.92 1.78 17.04
N GLN A 472 12.21 0.48 17.04
CA GLN A 472 12.79 -0.20 18.22
C GLN A 472 14.14 0.42 18.59
N ASP A 473 15.04 0.67 17.62
CA ASP A 473 16.34 1.28 17.86
C ASP A 473 16.22 2.74 18.34
N LEU A 474 15.40 3.54 17.67
CA LEU A 474 15.12 4.92 18.05
C LEU A 474 14.61 5.00 19.50
N LYS A 475 13.68 4.14 19.86
CA LYS A 475 13.11 4.07 21.22
C LYS A 475 14.17 3.67 22.26
N GLN A 476 15.04 2.69 21.94
CA GLN A 476 16.16 2.30 22.83
C GLN A 476 17.14 3.46 23.04
N LYS A 477 17.28 4.33 22.06
CA LYS A 477 18.13 5.54 22.12
C LYS A 477 17.43 6.77 22.72
N GLY A 478 16.16 6.64 23.16
CA GLY A 478 15.37 7.73 23.72
C GLY A 478 14.98 8.80 22.69
N LEU A 479 14.92 8.42 21.42
CA LEU A 479 14.49 9.27 20.31
C LEU A 479 13.01 9.02 20.00
N ARG A 480 12.37 9.99 19.29
CA ARG A 480 11.02 9.79 18.77
C ARG A 480 11.00 8.71 17.69
N GLU A 481 9.90 7.99 17.57
CA GLU A 481 9.65 7.08 16.47
C GLU A 481 9.55 7.82 15.12
N VAL A 482 9.55 7.08 14.01
CA VAL A 482 9.55 7.61 12.65
C VAL A 482 8.38 8.56 12.41
N GLY A 483 7.15 8.16 12.76
CA GLY A 483 5.95 8.93 12.46
C GLY A 483 5.73 9.09 10.95
N PHE A 484 5.25 10.24 10.49
CA PHE A 484 5.12 10.50 9.06
C PHE A 484 6.49 10.48 8.37
N ALA A 485 6.73 9.45 7.54
CA ALA A 485 8.06 9.13 7.02
C ALA A 485 8.55 10.04 5.90
N ASN A 486 7.66 10.51 5.01
CA ASN A 486 8.05 11.15 3.75
C ASN A 486 8.99 12.34 3.89
N PRO A 487 8.80 13.31 4.81
CA PRO A 487 9.73 14.44 4.94
C PRO A 487 11.17 13.99 5.20
N ALA A 488 11.36 12.93 5.99
CA ALA A 488 12.68 12.39 6.27
C ALA A 488 13.23 11.56 5.11
N LEU A 489 12.40 10.75 4.45
CA LEU A 489 12.82 9.97 3.27
C LEU A 489 13.29 10.89 2.14
N TYR A 490 12.56 11.98 1.87
CA TYR A 490 12.97 12.95 0.86
C TYR A 490 14.25 13.70 1.28
N TRP A 491 14.38 14.11 2.57
CA TRP A 491 15.63 14.67 3.07
C TRP A 491 16.80 13.69 2.91
N MET A 492 16.61 12.40 3.16
CA MET A 492 17.63 11.36 2.96
C MET A 492 18.03 11.23 1.50
N GLY A 493 17.07 11.20 0.58
CA GLY A 493 17.32 11.13 -0.85
C GLY A 493 18.10 12.35 -1.36
N GLU A 494 17.64 13.56 -1.05
CA GLU A 494 18.32 14.83 -1.42
C GLU A 494 19.75 14.95 -0.83
N ASN A 495 20.01 14.30 0.29
CA ASN A 495 21.32 14.30 0.95
C ASN A 495 22.10 12.99 0.79
N SER A 496 21.64 12.05 -0.04
CA SER A 496 22.22 10.71 -0.20
C SER A 496 23.74 10.75 -0.44
N ALA A 497 24.21 11.64 -1.29
CA ALA A 497 25.65 11.83 -1.56
C ALA A 497 26.48 12.26 -0.34
N LYS A 498 25.85 12.77 0.73
CA LYS A 498 26.51 13.22 1.99
C LYS A 498 26.33 12.18 3.09
N LEU A 499 25.46 11.21 2.89
CA LEU A 499 25.23 10.08 3.80
C LEU A 499 26.09 8.91 3.32
N ASN A 500 26.91 8.35 4.21
CA ASN A 500 27.79 7.24 3.88
C ASN A 500 27.72 6.19 5.01
N PRO A 501 27.21 4.99 4.72
CA PRO A 501 26.63 4.56 3.44
C PRO A 501 25.33 5.31 3.07
N ALA A 502 24.97 5.27 1.78
CA ALA A 502 23.72 5.86 1.29
C ALA A 502 22.51 5.06 1.82
N PRO A 503 21.40 5.72 2.22
CA PRO A 503 20.25 5.01 2.80
C PRO A 503 19.36 4.31 1.76
N PHE A 504 19.60 4.57 0.46
CA PHE A 504 18.85 3.97 -0.64
C PHE A 504 19.78 3.30 -1.64
N HIS A 505 19.32 2.20 -2.21
CA HIS A 505 19.78 1.67 -3.47
C HIS A 505 19.03 2.40 -4.59
N ASP A 506 19.69 3.36 -5.23
CA ASP A 506 19.13 4.15 -6.33
C ASP A 506 18.94 3.27 -7.57
N VAL A 507 17.68 3.07 -7.99
CA VAL A 507 17.32 2.18 -9.11
C VAL A 507 17.30 3.00 -10.39
N VAL A 508 18.31 2.83 -11.23
CA VAL A 508 18.56 3.69 -12.41
C VAL A 508 18.23 3.02 -13.75
N ALA A 509 17.59 1.86 -13.74
CA ALA A 509 17.29 1.10 -14.95
C ALA A 509 15.92 0.41 -14.87
N GLY A 510 15.32 0.13 -16.03
CA GLY A 510 13.98 -0.42 -16.15
C GLY A 510 12.93 0.67 -16.30
N ASN A 511 11.68 0.26 -16.31
CA ASN A 511 10.52 1.15 -16.35
C ASN A 511 9.30 0.41 -15.78
N ASN A 512 8.27 1.17 -15.39
CA ASN A 512 7.01 0.63 -14.90
C ASN A 512 5.92 0.61 -16.01
N LEU A 513 6.28 0.22 -17.22
CA LEU A 513 5.49 0.27 -18.47
C LEU A 513 5.34 1.67 -19.08
N TYR A 514 5.64 2.75 -18.37
CA TYR A 514 5.53 4.12 -18.86
C TYR A 514 6.69 5.01 -18.38
N PHE A 515 6.89 5.16 -17.07
CA PHE A 515 7.98 5.96 -16.51
C PHE A 515 9.26 5.14 -16.47
N ASN A 516 10.37 5.75 -16.88
CA ASN A 516 11.69 5.13 -16.78
C ASN A 516 12.30 5.43 -15.41
N ALA A 517 13.00 4.44 -14.86
CA ALA A 517 13.90 4.65 -13.73
C ALA A 517 15.09 5.54 -14.14
N ALA A 518 15.53 6.41 -13.24
CA ALA A 518 16.60 7.38 -13.46
C ALA A 518 17.35 7.63 -12.14
N ALA A 519 18.53 8.28 -12.22
CA ALA A 519 19.27 8.63 -11.01
C ALA A 519 18.51 9.64 -10.15
N GLY A 520 18.48 9.41 -8.84
CA GLY A 520 17.68 10.15 -7.87
C GLY A 520 16.21 9.72 -7.88
N TRP A 521 15.32 10.61 -7.46
CA TRP A 521 13.90 10.29 -7.42
C TRP A 521 13.29 10.18 -8.83
N ASP A 522 12.47 9.14 -9.08
CA ASP A 522 11.71 8.99 -10.32
C ASP A 522 10.31 8.37 -10.08
N SER A 523 9.42 8.50 -11.08
CA SER A 523 8.03 8.02 -10.99
C SER A 523 7.87 6.50 -11.23
N ALA A 524 8.95 5.74 -11.36
CA ALA A 524 8.91 4.27 -11.47
C ALA A 524 9.26 3.61 -10.12
N THR A 525 10.23 4.18 -9.37
CA THR A 525 10.79 3.57 -8.16
C THR A 525 10.95 4.53 -6.97
N GLY A 526 10.54 5.80 -7.10
CA GLY A 526 10.77 6.80 -6.06
C GLY A 526 12.26 7.01 -5.82
N TRP A 527 12.68 7.04 -4.56
CA TRP A 527 14.09 7.08 -4.16
C TRP A 527 14.81 5.73 -4.29
N GLY A 528 14.11 4.67 -4.75
CA GLY A 528 14.64 3.30 -4.82
C GLY A 528 14.33 2.48 -3.57
N SER A 529 15.09 1.39 -3.38
CA SER A 529 14.93 0.48 -2.25
C SER A 529 15.83 0.85 -1.07
N MET A 530 15.62 0.21 0.08
CA MET A 530 16.35 0.53 1.30
C MET A 530 17.71 -0.17 1.40
N ASP A 531 18.74 0.52 1.91
CA ASP A 531 19.79 -0.03 2.75
C ASP A 531 19.37 0.21 4.20
N ALA A 532 18.82 -0.80 4.86
CA ALA A 532 18.16 -0.61 6.15
C ALA A 532 19.11 -0.16 7.26
N ALA A 533 20.34 -0.64 7.27
CA ALA A 533 21.34 -0.25 8.25
C ALA A 533 21.79 1.21 8.08
N ALA A 534 22.01 1.64 6.83
CA ALA A 534 22.30 3.03 6.52
C ALA A 534 21.11 3.95 6.81
N MET A 535 19.91 3.47 6.54
CA MET A 535 18.67 4.20 6.79
C MET A 535 18.41 4.44 8.27
N ASP A 536 18.63 3.46 9.15
CA ASP A 536 18.56 3.64 10.59
C ASP A 536 19.50 4.75 11.08
N ALA A 537 20.76 4.72 10.64
CA ALA A 537 21.71 5.76 10.95
C ALA A 537 21.29 7.15 10.43
N ALA A 538 20.69 7.19 9.24
CA ALA A 538 20.17 8.43 8.65
C ALA A 538 18.96 8.98 9.40
N TRP A 539 18.04 8.13 9.88
CA TRP A 539 16.92 8.52 10.74
C TRP A 539 17.41 9.17 12.04
N ILE A 540 18.38 8.54 12.72
CA ILE A 540 18.98 9.11 13.93
C ILE A 540 19.58 10.50 13.65
N ARG A 541 20.26 10.65 12.52
CA ARG A 541 20.86 11.91 12.09
C ARG A 541 19.81 12.97 11.77
N TYR A 542 18.75 12.60 11.04
CA TYR A 542 17.63 13.48 10.74
C TYR A 542 16.97 14.03 12.02
N ILE A 543 16.63 13.14 12.95
CA ILE A 543 15.96 13.52 14.19
C ILE A 543 16.88 14.44 15.06
N LYS A 544 18.17 14.12 15.16
CA LYS A 544 19.13 14.90 15.95
C LYS A 544 19.55 16.21 15.27
N GLY A 545 19.53 16.28 13.97
CA GLY A 545 19.92 17.42 13.16
C GLY A 545 18.87 18.53 13.05
N GLY A 546 17.68 18.33 13.65
CA GLY A 546 16.58 19.29 13.54
C GLY A 546 15.97 19.33 12.13
N GLY A 547 16.07 18.25 11.38
CA GLY A 547 15.35 18.05 10.13
C GLY A 547 13.86 17.83 10.42
N ALA A 548 13.18 18.87 10.89
CA ALA A 548 11.75 18.95 11.11
C ALA A 548 11.24 20.29 10.59
#